data_54514d41eccf1ec79ff4cc2290c41b03
#
_entry.id   54514d41eccf1ec79ff4cc2290c41b03
#
_cell.length_a   1.000
_cell.length_b   1.000
_cell.length_c   1.000
_cell.angle_alpha   90.00
_cell.angle_beta   90.00
_cell.angle_gamma   90.00
#
_symmetry.space_group_name_H-M   'P 1'
#
loop_
_entity.id
_entity.type
_entity.pdbx_description
1 polymer ?
#
loop_
_entity_poly.entity_id
_entity_poly.type
_entity_poly.pdbx_seq_one_letter_code
_entity_poly.pdbx_strand_id
1 'polypeptide(L)'
;MIRFGPAGIPLSCKGRTLRDGISDIHSLGLTAMEVQFIKVNAHTRPASEEEIGRRPFDIPAEVIVEVSTSSRPDAVPDPAALSQPIPRKANVTVLSWFLAKSYADLQQARVLSRAVDVHIALHAPYYVDFASSPAARERTLRQYRWAAALAHALGAETMVGHLGFYGTPDHAQAYERTREDLKDLRKWLDRLDQGELKLGIEPSGHPEVFGTREEILQLAKEVKGVVPVLNLAHIAARENKKFDDKVELHKLVDDFVEASRGSLYLNFSGVEFYGQGDFRLTPIKRGAVHFDSVADVLAEREYDGTVISSSPLLEHDAMYMKLLYERALAKRFARKHAPPPAAAAKAPSKPAAPSKPAPKRASKGQPKSGAKPKPAGKAKPAPKGHAAAKAPKGKGSAHARKR
;
A
#
# COMPACT_ATOMS: atom_id res chain seq x y z
N MET A 1 -12.36 -12.37 -8.21
CA MET A 1 -12.83 -10.98 -8.56
C MET A 1 -11.87 -9.96 -7.92
N ILE A 2 -11.47 -8.90 -8.62
CA ILE A 2 -10.63 -7.83 -8.06
C ILE A 2 -11.50 -6.63 -7.66
N ARG A 3 -11.33 -6.15 -6.43
CA ARG A 3 -11.96 -4.97 -5.87
C ARG A 3 -11.00 -3.80 -5.91
N PHE A 4 -11.50 -2.59 -6.20
CA PHE A 4 -10.68 -1.38 -6.30
C PHE A 4 -11.19 -0.31 -5.35
N GLY A 5 -10.26 0.42 -4.73
CA GLY A 5 -10.60 1.54 -3.85
C GLY A 5 -9.40 2.41 -3.46
N PRO A 6 -9.63 3.55 -2.79
CA PRO A 6 -8.58 4.44 -2.31
C PRO A 6 -8.12 4.11 -0.88
N ALA A 7 -6.91 4.58 -0.54
CA ALA A 7 -6.38 4.62 0.81
C ALA A 7 -6.88 5.88 1.55
N GLY A 8 -8.14 5.89 1.92
CA GLY A 8 -8.78 6.97 2.66
C GLY A 8 -10.14 7.38 2.11
N ILE A 9 -10.74 8.38 2.75
CA ILE A 9 -11.97 9.00 2.26
C ILE A 9 -11.67 9.72 0.95
N PRO A 10 -12.49 9.53 -0.10
CA PRO A 10 -12.30 10.21 -1.39
C PRO A 10 -12.09 11.71 -1.26
N LEU A 11 -11.23 12.28 -2.08
CA LEU A 11 -11.00 13.73 -2.14
C LEU A 11 -12.25 14.48 -2.55
N SER A 12 -13.08 13.87 -3.40
CA SER A 12 -14.38 14.39 -3.86
C SER A 12 -15.44 14.42 -2.76
N CYS A 13 -15.29 13.64 -1.68
CA CYS A 13 -16.27 13.50 -0.62
C CYS A 13 -16.38 14.79 0.21
N LYS A 14 -17.56 15.43 0.17
CA LYS A 14 -17.81 16.70 0.84
C LYS A 14 -18.02 16.54 2.35
N GLY A 15 -18.75 15.51 2.79
CA GLY A 15 -19.11 15.31 4.19
C GLY A 15 -17.95 14.82 5.05
N ARG A 16 -16.96 14.14 4.46
CA ARG A 16 -15.73 13.65 5.11
C ARG A 16 -15.96 12.70 6.28
N THR A 17 -17.15 12.14 6.42
CA THR A 17 -17.43 11.06 7.37
C THR A 17 -17.17 9.70 6.73
N LEU A 18 -17.06 8.63 7.54
CA LEU A 18 -16.94 7.26 7.01
C LEU A 18 -18.15 6.89 6.14
N ARG A 19 -19.34 7.25 6.54
CA ARG A 19 -20.58 6.96 5.80
C ARG A 19 -20.59 7.68 4.44
N ASP A 20 -20.25 8.97 4.44
CA ASP A 20 -20.14 9.74 3.19
C ASP A 20 -19.10 9.13 2.26
N GLY A 21 -17.92 8.76 2.81
CA GLY A 21 -16.85 8.11 2.05
C GLY A 21 -17.30 6.80 1.41
N ILE A 22 -17.97 5.92 2.16
CA ILE A 22 -18.51 4.65 1.65
C ILE A 22 -19.54 4.89 0.54
N SER A 23 -20.46 5.87 0.74
CA SER A 23 -21.45 6.23 -0.27
C SER A 23 -20.81 6.76 -1.55
N ASP A 24 -19.78 7.60 -1.42
CA ASP A 24 -19.02 8.12 -2.58
C ASP A 24 -18.28 6.99 -3.31
N ILE A 25 -17.60 6.09 -2.60
CA ILE A 25 -16.95 4.91 -3.17
C ILE A 25 -17.92 4.11 -4.02
N HIS A 26 -19.11 3.80 -3.48
CA HIS A 26 -20.14 3.09 -4.22
C HIS A 26 -20.60 3.88 -5.45
N SER A 27 -20.86 5.20 -5.31
CA SER A 27 -21.29 6.06 -6.41
C SER A 27 -20.26 6.17 -7.54
N LEU A 28 -18.97 6.08 -7.21
CA LEU A 28 -17.86 6.03 -8.17
C LEU A 28 -17.67 4.64 -8.81
N GLY A 29 -18.50 3.66 -8.46
CA GLY A 29 -18.40 2.29 -8.94
C GLY A 29 -17.18 1.54 -8.43
N LEU A 30 -16.59 2.00 -7.31
CA LEU A 30 -15.52 1.32 -6.58
C LEU A 30 -16.11 0.40 -5.52
N THR A 31 -15.35 -0.62 -5.10
CA THR A 31 -15.84 -1.70 -4.23
C THR A 31 -14.91 -2.00 -3.06
N ALA A 32 -13.94 -1.14 -2.79
CA ALA A 32 -13.07 -1.24 -1.63
C ALA A 32 -12.70 0.13 -1.06
N MET A 33 -12.33 0.17 0.22
CA MET A 33 -11.81 1.36 0.90
C MET A 33 -10.87 0.93 2.02
N GLU A 34 -9.68 1.53 2.09
CA GLU A 34 -8.78 1.37 3.21
C GLU A 34 -8.87 2.58 4.14
N VAL A 35 -9.48 2.41 5.30
CA VAL A 35 -9.65 3.47 6.30
C VAL A 35 -8.33 3.72 7.02
N GLN A 36 -7.93 4.99 7.17
CA GLN A 36 -6.63 5.34 7.75
C GLN A 36 -6.74 5.67 9.25
N PHE A 37 -6.01 4.93 10.10
CA PHE A 37 -5.93 5.20 11.54
C PHE A 37 -4.91 6.32 11.81
N ILE A 38 -5.29 7.54 11.46
CA ILE A 38 -4.46 8.75 11.60
C ILE A 38 -5.18 9.83 12.39
N LYS A 39 -4.42 10.78 12.95
CA LYS A 39 -4.96 11.90 13.75
C LYS A 39 -5.80 11.41 14.93
N VAL A 40 -5.29 10.39 15.60
CA VAL A 40 -5.93 9.79 16.78
C VAL A 40 -5.18 10.25 18.02
N ASN A 41 -5.94 10.74 19.01
CA ASN A 41 -5.44 11.03 20.35
C ASN A 41 -6.07 10.06 21.34
N ALA A 42 -5.28 9.57 22.28
CA ALA A 42 -5.74 8.71 23.35
C ALA A 42 -5.54 9.39 24.70
N HIS A 43 -6.52 9.25 25.58
CA HIS A 43 -6.38 9.66 26.97
C HIS A 43 -7.01 8.61 27.90
N THR A 44 -6.38 8.41 29.06
CA THR A 44 -6.87 7.47 30.06
C THR A 44 -7.42 8.26 31.24
N ARG A 45 -8.61 7.87 31.71
CA ARG A 45 -9.30 8.47 32.84
C ARG A 45 -10.07 7.41 33.65
N PRO A 46 -10.44 7.69 34.90
CA PRO A 46 -11.42 6.88 35.59
C PRO A 46 -12.74 6.80 34.81
N ALA A 47 -13.40 5.66 34.86
CA ALA A 47 -14.74 5.52 34.29
C ALA A 47 -15.72 6.42 35.05
N SER A 48 -16.62 7.07 34.32
CA SER A 48 -17.70 7.87 34.92
C SER A 48 -18.82 6.99 35.50
N GLU A 49 -19.63 7.55 36.37
CA GLU A 49 -20.78 6.82 36.95
C GLU A 49 -21.78 6.37 35.87
N GLU A 50 -21.92 7.12 34.79
CA GLU A 50 -22.79 6.79 33.65
C GLU A 50 -22.25 5.65 32.76
N GLU A 51 -20.94 5.38 32.80
CA GLU A 51 -20.29 4.33 32.05
C GLU A 51 -20.25 3.00 32.84
N ILE A 52 -20.24 3.07 34.16
CA ILE A 52 -20.19 1.89 35.02
C ILE A 52 -21.41 1.00 34.75
N GLY A 53 -21.15 -0.28 34.53
CA GLY A 53 -22.20 -1.26 34.24
C GLY A 53 -22.63 -1.29 32.75
N ARG A 54 -22.16 -0.38 31.91
CA ARG A 54 -22.36 -0.41 30.44
C ARG A 54 -21.17 -1.01 29.74
N ARG A 55 -21.38 -1.63 28.58
CA ARG A 55 -20.28 -2.13 27.75
C ARG A 55 -19.62 -0.96 26.97
N PRO A 56 -18.31 -0.96 26.78
CA PRO A 56 -17.62 0.04 25.95
C PRO A 56 -18.28 0.27 24.58
N PHE A 57 -18.71 -0.79 23.91
CA PHE A 57 -19.39 -0.72 22.61
C PHE A 57 -20.74 0.00 22.62
N ASP A 58 -21.38 0.15 23.79
CA ASP A 58 -22.70 0.79 23.97
C ASP A 58 -22.58 2.23 24.48
N ILE A 59 -21.37 2.74 24.70
CA ILE A 59 -21.18 4.11 25.20
C ILE A 59 -21.38 5.09 24.01
N PRO A 60 -22.32 6.04 24.14
CA PRO A 60 -22.51 7.07 23.12
C PRO A 60 -21.41 8.13 23.20
N ALA A 61 -21.07 8.69 22.04
CA ALA A 61 -20.15 9.82 21.90
C ALA A 61 -18.69 9.60 22.33
N GLU A 62 -18.28 8.37 22.64
CA GLU A 62 -16.90 8.02 22.95
C GLU A 62 -16.52 6.65 22.37
N VAL A 63 -15.23 6.50 22.05
CA VAL A 63 -14.63 5.25 21.57
C VAL A 63 -13.67 4.75 22.67
N ILE A 64 -14.15 3.88 23.55
CA ILE A 64 -13.35 3.28 24.62
C ILE A 64 -12.66 2.03 24.07
N VAL A 65 -11.33 2.04 24.04
CA VAL A 65 -10.52 0.94 23.47
C VAL A 65 -9.80 0.09 24.51
N GLU A 66 -9.78 0.52 25.76
CA GLU A 66 -9.25 -0.26 26.89
C GLU A 66 -10.09 -0.03 28.14
N VAL A 67 -10.26 -1.10 28.90
CA VAL A 67 -10.83 -1.07 30.26
C VAL A 67 -9.85 -1.80 31.17
N SER A 68 -9.38 -1.15 32.22
CA SER A 68 -8.42 -1.72 33.15
C SER A 68 -8.82 -1.46 34.60
N THR A 69 -8.81 -2.50 35.41
CA THR A 69 -8.91 -2.40 36.87
C THR A 69 -7.56 -2.55 37.56
N SER A 70 -6.49 -2.78 36.76
CA SER A 70 -5.13 -2.95 37.26
C SER A 70 -4.49 -1.62 37.58
N SER A 71 -3.81 -1.55 38.72
CA SER A 71 -2.92 -0.44 39.07
C SER A 71 -1.58 -0.49 38.31
N ARG A 72 -1.34 -1.55 37.52
CA ARG A 72 -0.11 -1.72 36.74
C ARG A 72 -0.30 -1.05 35.38
N PRO A 73 0.46 0.01 35.05
CA PRO A 73 0.35 0.71 33.77
C PRO A 73 0.73 -0.17 32.55
N ASP A 74 1.51 -1.23 32.78
CA ASP A 74 2.04 -2.14 31.75
C ASP A 74 1.19 -3.40 31.53
N ALA A 75 0.05 -3.51 32.23
CA ALA A 75 -0.84 -4.66 32.05
C ALA A 75 -1.44 -4.64 30.64
N VAL A 76 -1.27 -5.77 29.92
CA VAL A 76 -1.89 -5.92 28.59
C VAL A 76 -3.41 -5.92 28.79
N PRO A 77 -4.14 -5.00 28.14
CA PRO A 77 -5.61 -4.93 28.28
C PRO A 77 -6.25 -6.24 27.81
N ASP A 78 -7.20 -6.74 28.59
CA ASP A 78 -8.00 -7.89 28.18
C ASP A 78 -8.97 -7.49 27.07
N PRO A 79 -8.91 -8.08 25.86
CA PRO A 79 -9.84 -7.77 24.80
C PRO A 79 -11.30 -8.07 25.19
N ALA A 80 -11.54 -9.11 25.99
CA ALA A 80 -12.86 -9.46 26.46
C ALA A 80 -13.52 -8.34 27.29
N ALA A 81 -12.73 -7.46 27.91
CA ALA A 81 -13.25 -6.32 28.67
C ALA A 81 -14.05 -5.32 27.81
N LEU A 82 -13.79 -5.27 26.49
CA LEU A 82 -14.56 -4.41 25.58
C LEU A 82 -16.00 -4.90 25.38
N SER A 83 -16.26 -6.17 25.60
CA SER A 83 -17.59 -6.78 25.50
C SER A 83 -18.28 -6.95 26.85
N GLN A 84 -17.60 -6.61 27.95
CA GLN A 84 -18.12 -6.74 29.32
C GLN A 84 -18.56 -5.38 29.89
N PRO A 85 -19.48 -5.36 30.89
CA PRO A 85 -19.80 -4.14 31.61
C PRO A 85 -18.57 -3.54 32.29
N ILE A 86 -18.39 -2.24 32.18
CA ILE A 86 -17.30 -1.50 32.83
C ILE A 86 -17.45 -1.61 34.35
N PRO A 87 -16.45 -2.16 35.06
CA PRO A 87 -16.54 -2.32 36.50
C PRO A 87 -16.31 -1.01 37.25
N ARG A 88 -16.81 -0.93 38.48
CA ARG A 88 -16.48 0.19 39.40
C ARG A 88 -14.97 0.26 39.59
N LYS A 89 -14.42 1.48 39.67
CA LYS A 89 -12.99 1.77 39.82
C LYS A 89 -12.12 1.38 38.62
N ALA A 90 -12.74 1.11 37.46
CA ALA A 90 -11.98 0.93 36.24
C ALA A 90 -11.43 2.26 35.70
N ASN A 91 -10.27 2.18 35.06
CA ASN A 91 -9.80 3.22 34.14
C ASN A 91 -10.18 2.81 32.72
N VAL A 92 -10.56 3.80 31.93
CA VAL A 92 -10.89 3.63 30.51
C VAL A 92 -9.93 4.45 29.66
N THR A 93 -9.47 3.88 28.55
CA THR A 93 -8.73 4.63 27.53
C THR A 93 -9.68 4.97 26.40
N VAL A 94 -9.86 6.25 26.17
CA VAL A 94 -10.76 6.82 25.16
C VAL A 94 -9.95 7.33 23.99
N LEU A 95 -10.39 7.03 22.78
CA LEU A 95 -9.84 7.58 21.54
C LEU A 95 -10.68 8.76 21.05
N SER A 96 -10.02 9.85 20.76
CA SER A 96 -10.57 10.93 19.94
C SER A 96 -10.11 10.72 18.49
N TRP A 97 -11.04 10.37 17.62
CA TRP A 97 -10.78 10.12 16.21
C TRP A 97 -11.75 10.92 15.34
N PHE A 98 -11.25 11.61 14.33
CA PHE A 98 -12.09 12.48 13.49
C PHE A 98 -13.07 11.73 12.60
N LEU A 99 -12.88 10.42 12.37
CA LEU A 99 -13.73 9.60 11.51
C LEU A 99 -14.91 8.95 12.27
N ALA A 100 -14.80 8.78 13.58
CA ALA A 100 -15.86 8.19 14.40
C ALA A 100 -15.83 8.78 15.80
N LYS A 101 -17.00 9.13 16.32
CA LYS A 101 -17.17 9.64 17.69
C LYS A 101 -17.60 8.54 18.67
N SER A 102 -18.11 7.43 18.14
CA SER A 102 -18.60 6.31 18.93
C SER A 102 -18.51 5.00 18.14
N TYR A 103 -18.65 3.88 18.81
CA TYR A 103 -18.81 2.59 18.17
C TYR A 103 -20.05 2.50 17.27
N ALA A 104 -21.10 3.23 17.61
CA ALA A 104 -22.31 3.29 16.78
C ALA A 104 -22.03 3.86 15.39
N ASP A 105 -21.13 4.84 15.26
CA ASP A 105 -20.73 5.38 13.96
C ASP A 105 -20.01 4.31 13.11
N LEU A 106 -19.13 3.51 13.74
CA LEU A 106 -18.42 2.42 13.08
C LEU A 106 -19.38 1.31 12.64
N GLN A 107 -20.33 0.93 13.51
CA GLN A 107 -21.33 -0.08 13.20
C GLN A 107 -22.27 0.37 12.06
N GLN A 108 -22.68 1.64 12.04
CA GLN A 108 -23.47 2.19 10.93
C GLN A 108 -22.67 2.17 9.62
N ALA A 109 -21.39 2.51 9.65
CA ALA A 109 -20.50 2.41 8.50
C ALA A 109 -20.39 0.95 8.01
N ARG A 110 -20.24 -0.01 8.92
CA ARG A 110 -20.24 -1.45 8.63
C ARG A 110 -21.54 -1.91 7.95
N VAL A 111 -22.70 -1.51 8.48
CA VAL A 111 -23.99 -1.86 7.88
C VAL A 111 -24.11 -1.30 6.46
N LEU A 112 -23.73 -0.03 6.29
CA LEU A 112 -23.76 0.61 4.98
C LEU A 112 -22.80 -0.07 4.00
N SER A 113 -21.55 -0.34 4.39
CA SER A 113 -20.55 -0.93 3.50
C SER A 113 -21.00 -2.30 2.97
N ARG A 114 -21.64 -3.10 3.84
CA ARG A 114 -22.22 -4.39 3.43
C ARG A 114 -23.42 -4.23 2.48
N ALA A 115 -24.28 -3.24 2.74
CA ALA A 115 -25.45 -3.00 1.92
C ALA A 115 -25.12 -2.55 0.50
N VAL A 116 -23.97 -1.87 0.33
CA VAL A 116 -23.52 -1.35 -0.98
C VAL A 116 -22.32 -2.11 -1.58
N ASP A 117 -21.98 -3.27 -1.00
CA ASP A 117 -20.86 -4.13 -1.41
C ASP A 117 -19.50 -3.39 -1.52
N VAL A 118 -19.19 -2.58 -0.52
CA VAL A 118 -17.87 -1.94 -0.37
C VAL A 118 -17.09 -2.64 0.74
N HIS A 119 -15.99 -3.31 0.39
CA HIS A 119 -15.11 -3.99 1.34
C HIS A 119 -14.22 -2.99 2.06
N ILE A 120 -14.15 -3.13 3.37
CA ILE A 120 -13.37 -2.23 4.22
C ILE A 120 -12.10 -2.93 4.71
N ALA A 121 -10.98 -2.26 4.59
CA ALA A 121 -9.76 -2.52 5.35
C ALA A 121 -9.46 -1.34 6.26
N LEU A 122 -8.61 -1.53 7.27
CA LEU A 122 -8.14 -0.46 8.14
C LEU A 122 -6.62 -0.46 8.15
N HIS A 123 -6.00 0.67 7.83
CA HIS A 123 -4.57 0.84 7.98
C HIS A 123 -4.22 1.26 9.41
N ALA A 124 -3.41 0.44 10.08
CA ALA A 124 -2.89 0.70 11.43
C ALA A 124 -1.99 1.96 11.46
N PRO A 125 -1.60 2.47 12.63
CA PRO A 125 -0.72 3.63 12.72
C PRO A 125 0.58 3.46 11.94
N TYR A 126 1.01 4.51 11.24
CA TYR A 126 2.24 4.50 10.45
C TYR A 126 3.52 4.54 11.33
N TYR A 127 3.46 5.24 12.46
CA TYR A 127 4.61 5.41 13.34
C TYR A 127 4.63 4.31 14.40
N VAL A 128 5.14 3.16 14.01
CA VAL A 128 5.20 1.95 14.81
C VAL A 128 6.63 1.45 14.91
N ASP A 129 6.92 0.65 15.94
CA ASP A 129 8.24 0.12 16.19
C ASP A 129 8.17 -1.14 17.07
N PHE A 130 8.24 -2.30 16.43
CA PHE A 130 8.18 -3.59 17.12
C PHE A 130 9.54 -4.01 17.70
N ALA A 131 10.63 -3.58 17.09
CA ALA A 131 11.93 -4.19 17.36
C ALA A 131 12.90 -3.34 18.20
N SER A 132 12.67 -2.01 18.38
CA SER A 132 13.66 -1.16 19.03
C SER A 132 13.65 -1.26 20.57
N SER A 133 13.04 -0.35 21.28
CA SER A 133 13.03 -0.36 22.74
C SER A 133 11.78 -1.04 23.31
N PRO A 134 11.84 -1.64 24.52
CA PRO A 134 10.66 -2.23 25.17
C PRO A 134 9.49 -1.24 25.28
N ALA A 135 9.74 0.03 25.58
CA ALA A 135 8.70 1.05 25.69
C ALA A 135 8.08 1.42 24.33
N ALA A 136 8.86 1.48 23.26
CA ALA A 136 8.36 1.72 21.90
C ALA A 136 7.53 0.51 21.40
N ARG A 137 8.02 -0.70 21.64
CA ARG A 137 7.33 -1.95 21.35
C ARG A 137 5.96 -2.04 22.04
N GLU A 138 5.89 -1.80 23.36
CA GLU A 138 4.63 -1.85 24.10
C GLU A 138 3.63 -0.81 23.58
N ARG A 139 4.06 0.40 23.31
CA ARG A 139 3.22 1.43 22.69
C ARG A 139 2.71 1.01 21.31
N THR A 140 3.55 0.40 20.49
CA THR A 140 3.18 -0.12 19.17
C THR A 140 2.11 -1.20 19.29
N LEU A 141 2.33 -2.21 20.14
CA LEU A 141 1.37 -3.29 20.38
C LEU A 141 0.03 -2.75 20.90
N ARG A 142 0.06 -1.77 21.80
CA ARG A 142 -1.15 -1.11 22.30
C ARG A 142 -1.93 -0.41 21.18
N GLN A 143 -1.25 0.35 20.33
CA GLN A 143 -1.86 1.03 19.18
C GLN A 143 -2.44 0.04 18.16
N TYR A 144 -1.76 -1.09 17.93
CA TYR A 144 -2.28 -2.15 17.06
C TYR A 144 -3.55 -2.80 17.64
N ARG A 145 -3.61 -3.01 18.96
CA ARG A 145 -4.82 -3.50 19.64
C ARG A 145 -5.98 -2.52 19.51
N TRP A 146 -5.73 -1.22 19.64
CA TRP A 146 -6.74 -0.19 19.39
C TRP A 146 -7.24 -0.21 17.93
N ALA A 147 -6.33 -0.22 17.00
CA ALA A 147 -6.68 -0.31 15.58
C ALA A 147 -7.49 -1.58 15.28
N ALA A 148 -7.14 -2.71 15.89
CA ALA A 148 -7.87 -3.96 15.74
C ALA A 148 -9.29 -3.90 16.31
N ALA A 149 -9.50 -3.27 17.46
CA ALA A 149 -10.84 -3.08 18.03
C ALA A 149 -11.72 -2.21 17.12
N LEU A 150 -11.15 -1.17 16.49
CA LEU A 150 -11.86 -0.33 15.53
C LEU A 150 -12.11 -1.07 14.21
N ALA A 151 -11.13 -1.81 13.70
CA ALA A 151 -11.26 -2.63 12.51
C ALA A 151 -12.40 -3.62 12.65
N HIS A 152 -12.48 -4.28 13.82
CA HIS A 152 -13.57 -5.16 14.14
C HIS A 152 -14.94 -4.46 14.12
N ALA A 153 -15.08 -3.38 14.86
CA ALA A 153 -16.34 -2.65 14.94
C ALA A 153 -16.80 -2.16 13.57
N LEU A 154 -15.84 -1.75 12.73
CA LEU A 154 -16.06 -1.33 11.35
C LEU A 154 -16.36 -2.49 10.39
N GLY A 155 -16.08 -3.74 10.80
CA GLY A 155 -16.23 -4.92 9.95
C GLY A 155 -15.16 -5.01 8.87
N ALA A 156 -13.97 -4.48 9.13
CA ALA A 156 -12.82 -4.60 8.24
C ALA A 156 -12.36 -6.07 8.13
N GLU A 157 -12.02 -6.51 6.93
CA GLU A 157 -11.51 -7.86 6.69
C GLU A 157 -10.01 -7.98 6.94
N THR A 158 -9.29 -6.87 6.72
CA THR A 158 -7.85 -6.81 6.88
C THR A 158 -7.46 -5.52 7.62
N MET A 159 -6.57 -5.66 8.61
CA MET A 159 -5.87 -4.54 9.21
C MET A 159 -4.45 -4.53 8.66
N VAL A 160 -4.13 -3.53 7.84
CA VAL A 160 -2.83 -3.36 7.18
C VAL A 160 -1.89 -2.55 8.06
N GLY A 161 -0.61 -2.83 8.07
CA GLY A 161 0.35 -1.99 8.77
C GLY A 161 1.81 -2.33 8.50
N HIS A 162 2.65 -1.41 8.92
CA HIS A 162 4.11 -1.50 8.90
C HIS A 162 4.63 -2.16 10.18
N LEU A 163 5.91 -2.57 10.18
CA LEU A 163 6.54 -3.25 11.31
C LEU A 163 7.59 -2.38 12.04
N GLY A 164 7.82 -1.15 11.57
CA GLY A 164 8.74 -0.21 12.21
C GLY A 164 10.20 -0.46 11.88
N PHE A 165 11.10 0.13 12.66
CA PHE A 165 12.53 0.02 12.44
C PHE A 165 13.08 -1.31 12.90
N TYR A 166 14.22 -1.75 12.36
CA TYR A 166 14.93 -2.92 12.89
C TYR A 166 15.36 -2.73 14.35
N GLY A 167 15.73 -1.51 14.74
CA GLY A 167 16.11 -1.15 16.12
C GLY A 167 17.39 -1.82 16.61
N THR A 168 17.99 -2.70 15.83
CA THR A 168 19.22 -3.42 16.11
C THR A 168 19.94 -3.74 14.80
N PRO A 169 21.29 -3.80 14.77
CA PRO A 169 22.05 -4.28 13.64
C PRO A 169 21.80 -5.77 13.31
N ASP A 170 21.36 -6.55 14.30
CA ASP A 170 21.01 -7.96 14.14
C ASP A 170 19.58 -8.09 13.60
N HIS A 171 19.46 -8.18 12.29
CA HIS A 171 18.19 -8.34 11.59
C HIS A 171 17.47 -9.65 11.93
N ALA A 172 18.22 -10.72 12.22
CA ALA A 172 17.63 -12.00 12.64
C ALA A 172 16.94 -11.86 14.00
N GLN A 173 17.55 -11.13 14.95
CA GLN A 173 16.94 -10.85 16.24
C GLN A 173 15.68 -9.97 16.10
N ALA A 174 15.72 -8.96 15.22
CA ALA A 174 14.55 -8.13 14.92
C ALA A 174 13.41 -8.96 14.32
N TYR A 175 13.72 -9.89 13.40
CA TYR A 175 12.77 -10.81 12.81
C TYR A 175 12.08 -11.69 13.87
N GLU A 176 12.86 -12.35 14.74
CA GLU A 176 12.31 -13.22 15.78
C GLU A 176 11.39 -12.46 16.75
N ARG A 177 11.79 -11.25 17.18
CA ARG A 177 10.95 -10.40 18.03
C ARG A 177 9.64 -10.03 17.36
N THR A 178 9.71 -9.57 16.11
CA THR A 178 8.53 -9.18 15.33
C THR A 178 7.60 -10.38 15.13
N ARG A 179 8.14 -11.55 14.85
CA ARG A 179 7.38 -12.79 14.71
C ARG A 179 6.61 -13.15 15.98
N GLU A 180 7.27 -13.10 17.14
CA GLU A 180 6.61 -13.37 18.42
C GLU A 180 5.53 -12.33 18.74
N ASP A 181 5.78 -11.05 18.46
CA ASP A 181 4.80 -9.99 18.66
C ASP A 181 3.55 -10.16 17.79
N LEU A 182 3.72 -10.55 16.54
CA LEU A 182 2.60 -10.87 15.65
C LEU A 182 1.81 -12.09 16.13
N LYS A 183 2.49 -13.11 16.67
CA LYS A 183 1.82 -14.27 17.29
C LYS A 183 1.00 -13.86 18.52
N ASP A 184 1.56 -13.01 19.38
CA ASP A 184 0.87 -12.55 20.58
C ASP A 184 -0.29 -11.60 20.24
N LEU A 185 -0.11 -10.73 19.24
CA LEU A 185 -1.20 -9.91 18.71
C LEU A 185 -2.31 -10.79 18.13
N ARG A 186 -1.95 -11.87 17.39
CA ARG A 186 -2.96 -12.81 16.86
C ARG A 186 -3.74 -13.51 17.98
N LYS A 187 -3.07 -14.02 19.03
CA LYS A 187 -3.73 -14.61 20.21
C LYS A 187 -4.68 -13.60 20.88
N TRP A 188 -4.27 -12.34 20.96
CA TRP A 188 -5.10 -11.29 21.51
C TRP A 188 -6.36 -11.06 20.67
N LEU A 189 -6.21 -11.03 19.33
CA LEU A 189 -7.32 -10.92 18.39
C LEU A 189 -8.29 -12.12 18.46
N ASP A 190 -7.78 -13.33 18.61
CA ASP A 190 -8.60 -14.54 18.75
C ASP A 190 -9.51 -14.48 20.00
N ARG A 191 -9.07 -13.77 21.05
CA ARG A 191 -9.86 -13.54 22.28
C ARG A 191 -10.90 -12.43 22.13
N LEU A 192 -10.82 -11.59 21.12
CA LEU A 192 -11.87 -10.62 20.75
C LEU A 192 -13.04 -11.26 19.98
N ASP A 193 -13.05 -12.57 19.82
CA ASP A 193 -13.98 -13.28 18.93
C ASP A 193 -13.82 -12.84 17.44
N GLN A 194 -12.56 -12.61 17.04
CA GLN A 194 -12.18 -11.98 15.79
C GLN A 194 -11.25 -12.84 14.93
N GLY A 195 -11.46 -14.14 14.95
CA GLY A 195 -10.67 -15.07 14.16
C GLY A 195 -10.58 -14.74 12.65
N GLU A 196 -11.47 -13.91 12.15
CA GLU A 196 -11.56 -13.56 10.73
C GLU A 196 -10.71 -12.33 10.33
N LEU A 197 -10.41 -11.40 11.26
CA LEU A 197 -9.59 -10.22 10.92
C LEU A 197 -8.16 -10.64 10.59
N LYS A 198 -7.73 -10.40 9.35
CA LYS A 198 -6.38 -10.67 8.89
C LYS A 198 -5.44 -9.53 9.28
N LEU A 199 -4.22 -9.88 9.69
CA LEU A 199 -3.15 -8.92 9.90
C LEU A 199 -2.35 -8.79 8.60
N GLY A 200 -2.63 -7.73 7.84
CA GLY A 200 -1.88 -7.38 6.65
C GLY A 200 -0.56 -6.71 7.02
N ILE A 201 0.56 -7.28 6.60
CA ILE A 201 1.88 -6.67 6.80
C ILE A 201 2.48 -6.29 5.46
N GLU A 202 2.99 -5.07 5.37
CA GLU A 202 3.53 -4.57 4.11
C GLU A 202 5.04 -4.29 4.16
N PRO A 203 5.73 -4.46 3.01
CA PRO A 203 7.14 -4.13 2.91
C PRO A 203 7.36 -2.63 3.04
N SER A 204 8.58 -2.24 3.46
CA SER A 204 8.98 -0.84 3.53
C SER A 204 9.94 -0.48 2.40
N GLY A 205 9.78 0.72 1.83
CA GLY A 205 10.73 1.29 0.88
C GLY A 205 12.04 1.77 1.51
N HIS A 206 12.07 1.95 2.83
CA HIS A 206 13.23 2.43 3.58
C HIS A 206 14.08 1.26 4.11
N PRO A 207 15.39 1.20 3.80
CA PRO A 207 16.26 0.09 4.21
C PRO A 207 16.38 -0.11 5.72
N GLU A 208 16.29 0.97 6.50
CA GLU A 208 16.36 0.97 7.96
C GLU A 208 15.07 0.49 8.64
N VAL A 209 13.97 0.40 7.87
CA VAL A 209 12.68 -0.09 8.35
C VAL A 209 12.55 -1.57 8.03
N PHE A 210 12.09 -2.36 9.00
CA PHE A 210 11.80 -3.78 8.85
C PHE A 210 10.75 -4.02 7.76
N GLY A 211 10.95 -5.02 6.94
CA GLY A 211 10.03 -5.42 5.89
C GLY A 211 10.66 -5.45 4.51
N THR A 212 11.68 -6.27 4.31
CA THR A 212 12.03 -6.74 2.97
C THR A 212 10.90 -7.62 2.44
N ARG A 213 10.83 -7.79 1.15
CA ARG A 213 9.86 -8.70 0.52
C ARG A 213 9.94 -10.12 1.12
N GLU A 214 11.15 -10.62 1.30
CA GLU A 214 11.42 -11.95 1.82
C GLU A 214 10.93 -12.10 3.27
N GLU A 215 11.22 -11.13 4.13
CA GLU A 215 10.77 -11.11 5.53
C GLU A 215 9.25 -11.11 5.64
N ILE A 216 8.56 -10.29 4.83
CA ILE A 216 7.10 -10.20 4.80
C ILE A 216 6.48 -11.52 4.34
N LEU A 217 6.99 -12.13 3.27
CA LEU A 217 6.50 -13.41 2.77
C LEU A 217 6.74 -14.54 3.77
N GLN A 218 7.90 -14.53 4.45
CA GLN A 218 8.22 -15.55 5.44
C GLN A 218 7.33 -15.42 6.69
N LEU A 219 7.15 -14.22 7.24
CA LEU A 219 6.24 -13.99 8.38
C LEU A 219 4.81 -14.43 8.07
N ALA A 220 4.31 -14.15 6.87
CA ALA A 220 2.96 -14.57 6.46
C ALA A 220 2.82 -16.10 6.39
N LYS A 221 3.88 -16.84 6.05
CA LYS A 221 3.90 -18.29 6.07
C LYS A 221 3.97 -18.86 7.50
N GLU A 222 4.70 -18.21 8.38
CA GLU A 222 4.98 -18.69 9.74
C GLU A 222 3.91 -18.33 10.77
N VAL A 223 3.20 -17.21 10.58
CA VAL A 223 2.21 -16.72 11.55
C VAL A 223 0.80 -16.84 10.98
N LYS A 224 0.00 -17.74 11.56
CA LYS A 224 -1.41 -17.91 11.14
C LYS A 224 -2.19 -16.60 11.26
N GLY A 225 -2.97 -16.25 10.22
CA GLY A 225 -3.79 -15.04 10.20
C GLY A 225 -3.02 -13.77 9.85
N VAL A 226 -1.70 -13.86 9.61
CA VAL A 226 -0.90 -12.83 8.96
C VAL A 226 -0.94 -13.05 7.45
N VAL A 227 -1.12 -11.99 6.69
CA VAL A 227 -1.10 -12.01 5.22
C VAL A 227 -0.16 -10.93 4.69
N PRO A 228 0.58 -11.21 3.60
CA PRO A 228 1.44 -10.21 3.02
C PRO A 228 0.61 -9.21 2.20
N VAL A 229 0.94 -7.94 2.31
CA VAL A 229 0.41 -6.88 1.46
C VAL A 229 1.46 -6.53 0.41
N LEU A 230 1.11 -6.67 -0.85
CA LEU A 230 2.00 -6.28 -1.95
C LEU A 230 1.98 -4.76 -2.13
N ASN A 231 2.95 -4.06 -1.52
CA ASN A 231 3.17 -2.65 -1.81
C ASN A 231 4.28 -2.51 -2.85
N LEU A 232 3.89 -2.46 -4.12
CA LEU A 232 4.83 -2.49 -5.23
C LEU A 232 5.73 -1.26 -5.29
N ALA A 233 5.21 -0.08 -4.89
CA ALA A 233 6.00 1.14 -4.83
C ALA A 233 7.12 1.06 -3.79
N HIS A 234 6.84 0.48 -2.62
CA HIS A 234 7.83 0.28 -1.57
C HIS A 234 8.90 -0.75 -1.95
N ILE A 235 8.49 -1.87 -2.54
CA ILE A 235 9.44 -2.89 -3.04
C ILE A 235 10.35 -2.26 -4.11
N ALA A 236 9.77 -1.54 -5.08
CA ALA A 236 10.50 -0.87 -6.14
C ALA A 236 11.53 0.14 -5.60
N ALA A 237 11.13 0.96 -4.61
CA ALA A 237 12.00 1.95 -3.98
C ALA A 237 13.15 1.29 -3.20
N ARG A 238 12.85 0.24 -2.41
CA ARG A 238 13.84 -0.48 -1.61
C ARG A 238 14.86 -1.22 -2.47
N GLU A 239 14.40 -1.89 -3.52
CA GLU A 239 15.24 -2.65 -4.44
C GLU A 239 15.85 -1.77 -5.55
N ASN A 240 15.49 -0.50 -5.62
CA ASN A 240 15.85 0.43 -6.71
C ASN A 240 15.54 -0.16 -8.09
N LYS A 241 14.32 -0.70 -8.27
CA LYS A 241 13.94 -1.54 -9.40
C LYS A 241 12.60 -1.12 -10.00
N LYS A 242 12.47 -1.19 -11.34
CA LYS A 242 11.29 -0.72 -12.08
C LYS A 242 10.22 -1.78 -12.34
N PHE A 243 10.52 -3.06 -12.20
CA PHE A 243 9.60 -4.16 -12.51
C PHE A 243 8.99 -4.11 -13.92
N ASP A 244 9.84 -3.83 -14.91
CA ASP A 244 9.44 -3.78 -16.33
C ASP A 244 9.30 -5.18 -16.95
N ASP A 245 9.96 -6.19 -16.37
CA ASP A 245 9.87 -7.58 -16.81
C ASP A 245 8.56 -8.22 -16.34
N LYS A 246 7.75 -8.61 -17.31
CA LYS A 246 6.45 -9.24 -17.05
C LYS A 246 6.56 -10.59 -16.33
N VAL A 247 7.58 -11.39 -16.63
CA VAL A 247 7.78 -12.70 -15.98
C VAL A 247 8.11 -12.51 -14.51
N GLU A 248 8.97 -11.55 -14.21
CA GLU A 248 9.30 -11.21 -12.85
C GLU A 248 8.11 -10.65 -12.08
N LEU A 249 7.32 -9.77 -12.70
CA LEU A 249 6.11 -9.22 -12.09
C LEU A 249 5.06 -10.32 -11.82
N HIS A 250 4.89 -11.28 -12.73
CA HIS A 250 4.06 -12.46 -12.48
C HIS A 250 4.53 -13.24 -11.26
N LYS A 251 5.84 -13.54 -11.21
CA LYS A 251 6.40 -14.27 -10.09
C LYS A 251 6.19 -13.54 -8.77
N LEU A 252 6.41 -12.22 -8.75
CA LEU A 252 6.19 -11.41 -7.55
C LEU A 252 4.73 -11.50 -7.07
N VAL A 253 3.77 -11.32 -7.97
CA VAL A 253 2.33 -11.42 -7.62
C VAL A 253 1.98 -12.83 -7.17
N ASP A 254 2.44 -13.88 -7.88
CA ASP A 254 2.22 -15.28 -7.52
C ASP A 254 2.76 -15.59 -6.11
N ASP A 255 3.97 -15.14 -5.76
CA ASP A 255 4.59 -15.33 -4.44
C ASP A 255 3.72 -14.73 -3.31
N PHE A 256 3.14 -13.54 -3.53
CA PHE A 256 2.25 -12.87 -2.56
C PHE A 256 0.88 -13.56 -2.45
N VAL A 257 0.30 -13.98 -3.57
CA VAL A 257 -0.96 -14.73 -3.58
C VAL A 257 -0.82 -16.08 -2.89
N GLU A 258 0.28 -16.80 -3.13
CA GLU A 258 0.57 -18.07 -2.46
C GLU A 258 0.70 -17.87 -0.94
N ALA A 259 1.50 -16.90 -0.51
CA ALA A 259 1.72 -16.64 0.91
C ALA A 259 0.44 -16.14 1.62
N SER A 260 -0.49 -15.49 0.92
CA SER A 260 -1.80 -15.07 1.43
C SER A 260 -2.90 -16.13 1.27
N ARG A 261 -2.55 -17.35 0.81
CA ARG A 261 -3.46 -18.48 0.62
C ARG A 261 -4.58 -18.22 -0.39
N GLY A 262 -4.24 -17.55 -1.48
CA GLY A 262 -5.10 -17.40 -2.65
C GLY A 262 -5.81 -16.05 -2.82
N SER A 263 -5.62 -15.09 -1.90
CA SER A 263 -6.21 -13.75 -2.01
C SER A 263 -5.13 -12.67 -2.02
N LEU A 264 -5.13 -11.78 -3.00
CA LEU A 264 -4.18 -10.67 -3.12
C LEU A 264 -4.68 -9.43 -2.38
N TYR A 265 -3.81 -8.82 -1.58
CA TYR A 265 -3.99 -7.43 -1.15
C TYR A 265 -2.83 -6.59 -1.70
N LEU A 266 -3.15 -5.64 -2.57
CA LEU A 266 -2.19 -4.82 -3.30
C LEU A 266 -2.40 -3.34 -3.00
N ASN A 267 -1.38 -2.68 -2.44
CA ASN A 267 -1.28 -1.22 -2.39
C ASN A 267 -0.47 -0.74 -3.59
N PHE A 268 -1.01 0.19 -4.36
CA PHE A 268 -0.36 0.71 -5.54
C PHE A 268 -0.37 2.24 -5.61
N SER A 269 0.78 2.79 -5.95
CA SER A 269 0.95 4.18 -6.37
C SER A 269 2.06 4.27 -7.42
N GLY A 270 2.15 5.36 -8.15
CA GLY A 270 3.38 5.69 -8.84
C GLY A 270 4.49 5.96 -7.82
N VAL A 271 5.73 5.77 -8.21
CA VAL A 271 6.90 6.02 -7.36
C VAL A 271 8.06 6.60 -8.16
N GLU A 272 8.65 7.65 -7.65
CA GLU A 272 9.95 8.18 -8.09
C GLU A 272 10.95 7.92 -6.99
N PHE A 273 12.07 7.29 -7.31
CA PHE A 273 13.15 7.06 -6.35
C PHE A 273 14.45 7.68 -6.84
N TYR A 274 15.20 8.25 -5.89
CA TYR A 274 16.40 9.06 -6.12
C TYR A 274 17.65 8.39 -5.57
N GLY A 275 17.50 7.25 -4.93
CA GLY A 275 18.50 6.41 -4.32
C GLY A 275 17.85 5.36 -3.45
N GLN A 276 18.63 4.50 -2.81
CA GLN A 276 18.11 3.47 -1.93
C GLN A 276 17.46 4.11 -0.69
N GLY A 277 16.15 3.93 -0.54
CA GLY A 277 15.38 4.48 0.57
C GLY A 277 14.96 5.96 0.42
N ASP A 278 15.39 6.65 -0.64
CA ASP A 278 14.94 8.00 -0.97
C ASP A 278 13.93 7.95 -2.11
N PHE A 279 12.66 8.10 -1.80
CA PHE A 279 11.58 7.99 -2.77
C PHE A 279 10.40 8.88 -2.44
N ARG A 280 9.56 9.11 -3.44
CA ARG A 280 8.31 9.84 -3.33
C ARG A 280 7.19 9.08 -4.05
N LEU A 281 6.04 8.95 -3.40
CA LEU A 281 4.83 8.45 -4.03
C LEU A 281 4.25 9.51 -4.96
N THR A 282 3.82 9.09 -6.14
CA THR A 282 3.30 9.95 -7.20
C THR A 282 1.98 9.42 -7.74
N PRO A 283 1.20 10.21 -8.50
CA PRO A 283 0.09 9.68 -9.28
C PRO A 283 0.54 8.52 -10.17
N ILE A 284 -0.35 7.53 -10.37
CA ILE A 284 0.00 6.26 -11.06
C ILE A 284 0.42 6.43 -12.52
N LYS A 285 0.12 7.56 -13.14
CA LYS A 285 0.62 7.91 -14.50
C LYS A 285 2.07 8.39 -14.51
N ARG A 286 2.70 8.55 -13.36
CA ARG A 286 4.08 9.01 -13.20
C ARG A 286 4.87 7.97 -12.41
N GLY A 287 6.19 8.05 -12.54
CA GLY A 287 7.09 7.22 -11.76
C GLY A 287 7.61 6.00 -12.50
N ALA A 288 8.30 5.16 -11.77
CA ALA A 288 9.10 4.06 -12.30
C ALA A 288 8.32 2.75 -12.45
N VAL A 289 7.10 2.66 -11.90
CA VAL A 289 6.27 1.45 -11.96
C VAL A 289 4.93 1.80 -12.61
N HIS A 290 4.50 0.97 -13.56
CA HIS A 290 3.31 1.21 -14.38
C HIS A 290 2.19 0.22 -14.07
N PHE A 291 1.00 0.72 -13.76
CA PHE A 291 -0.14 -0.13 -13.42
C PHE A 291 -0.65 -0.95 -14.62
N ASP A 292 -0.42 -0.51 -15.86
CA ASP A 292 -0.81 -1.29 -17.06
C ASP A 292 -0.21 -2.70 -17.04
N SER A 293 1.08 -2.83 -16.67
CA SER A 293 1.75 -4.13 -16.54
C SER A 293 1.13 -4.98 -15.42
N VAL A 294 0.81 -4.37 -14.28
CA VAL A 294 0.12 -5.04 -13.17
C VAL A 294 -1.28 -5.49 -13.59
N ALA A 295 -2.03 -4.63 -14.28
CA ALA A 295 -3.36 -4.94 -14.78
C ALA A 295 -3.36 -6.14 -15.74
N ASP A 296 -2.38 -6.22 -16.63
CA ASP A 296 -2.20 -7.37 -17.54
C ASP A 296 -1.94 -8.67 -16.75
N VAL A 297 -1.06 -8.62 -15.71
CA VAL A 297 -0.76 -9.77 -14.84
C VAL A 297 -2.01 -10.22 -14.07
N LEU A 298 -2.73 -9.29 -13.45
CA LEU A 298 -3.96 -9.58 -12.71
C LEU A 298 -5.03 -10.19 -13.60
N ALA A 299 -5.18 -9.69 -14.84
CA ALA A 299 -6.15 -10.19 -15.80
C ALA A 299 -5.80 -11.60 -16.32
N GLU A 300 -4.52 -11.95 -16.43
CA GLU A 300 -4.09 -13.24 -16.96
C GLU A 300 -4.31 -14.42 -16.01
N ARG A 301 -4.18 -14.21 -14.72
CA ARG A 301 -4.30 -15.25 -13.68
C ARG A 301 -5.67 -15.33 -13.02
N GLU A 302 -6.54 -14.32 -13.22
CA GLU A 302 -7.88 -14.27 -12.60
C GLU A 302 -7.85 -14.34 -11.07
N TYR A 303 -6.91 -13.63 -10.44
CA TYR A 303 -6.80 -13.59 -8.98
C TYR A 303 -8.05 -12.99 -8.34
N ASP A 304 -8.33 -13.43 -7.10
CA ASP A 304 -9.20 -12.73 -6.17
C ASP A 304 -8.37 -11.76 -5.32
N GLY A 305 -8.91 -10.58 -5.03
CA GLY A 305 -8.21 -9.66 -4.16
C GLY A 305 -8.71 -8.22 -4.15
N THR A 306 -7.97 -7.40 -3.44
CA THR A 306 -8.24 -5.98 -3.25
C THR A 306 -7.03 -5.17 -3.73
N VAL A 307 -7.29 -4.15 -4.53
CA VAL A 307 -6.30 -3.19 -5.03
C VAL A 307 -6.64 -1.81 -4.48
N ILE A 308 -5.75 -1.26 -3.68
CA ILE A 308 -5.89 0.04 -3.04
C ILE A 308 -4.96 1.06 -3.68
N SER A 309 -5.52 2.19 -4.08
CA SER A 309 -4.75 3.35 -4.51
C SER A 309 -4.20 4.07 -3.29
N SER A 310 -2.90 3.94 -3.03
CA SER A 310 -2.14 4.74 -2.06
C SER A 310 -1.49 5.98 -2.69
N SER A 311 -1.89 6.33 -3.91
CA SER A 311 -1.41 7.52 -4.62
C SER A 311 -1.98 8.81 -4.02
N PRO A 312 -1.32 9.96 -4.25
CA PRO A 312 -1.85 11.26 -3.83
C PRO A 312 -3.21 11.64 -4.43
N LEU A 313 -3.65 10.97 -5.51
CA LEU A 313 -4.93 11.21 -6.18
C LEU A 313 -6.05 10.25 -5.76
N LEU A 314 -5.80 9.37 -4.78
CA LEU A 314 -6.75 8.47 -4.12
C LEU A 314 -7.75 7.82 -5.12
N GLU A 315 -9.05 8.20 -5.03
CA GLU A 315 -10.13 7.62 -5.83
C GLU A 315 -9.96 7.82 -7.34
N HIS A 316 -9.38 8.93 -7.77
CA HIS A 316 -9.15 9.19 -9.20
C HIS A 316 -8.21 8.14 -9.80
N ASP A 317 -7.14 7.82 -9.08
CA ASP A 317 -6.21 6.78 -9.50
C ASP A 317 -6.80 5.37 -9.30
N ALA A 318 -7.61 5.13 -8.25
CA ALA A 318 -8.34 3.87 -8.08
C ALA A 318 -9.29 3.58 -9.25
N MET A 319 -10.05 4.58 -9.69
CA MET A 319 -10.92 4.47 -10.87
C MET A 319 -10.12 4.22 -12.15
N TYR A 320 -8.97 4.87 -12.29
CA TYR A 320 -8.11 4.66 -13.46
C TYR A 320 -7.46 3.28 -13.45
N MET A 321 -7.03 2.77 -12.30
CA MET A 321 -6.54 1.39 -12.15
C MET A 321 -7.62 0.37 -12.53
N LYS A 322 -8.86 0.56 -12.05
CA LYS A 322 -10.00 -0.28 -12.43
C LYS A 322 -10.22 -0.28 -13.94
N LEU A 323 -10.21 0.89 -14.58
CA LEU A 323 -10.35 1.02 -16.02
C LEU A 323 -9.25 0.27 -16.79
N LEU A 324 -7.99 0.35 -16.34
CA LEU A 324 -6.86 -0.36 -16.96
C LEU A 324 -7.04 -1.88 -16.82
N TYR A 325 -7.47 -2.36 -15.67
CA TYR A 325 -7.76 -3.77 -15.45
C TYR A 325 -8.90 -4.29 -16.33
N GLU A 326 -10.01 -3.55 -16.43
CA GLU A 326 -11.14 -3.88 -17.31
C GLU A 326 -10.72 -3.96 -18.80
N ARG A 327 -9.85 -3.03 -19.24
CA ARG A 327 -9.25 -3.08 -20.58
C ARG A 327 -8.36 -4.31 -20.79
N ALA A 328 -7.56 -4.68 -19.79
CA ALA A 328 -6.74 -5.88 -19.85
C ALA A 328 -7.59 -7.15 -19.96
N LEU A 329 -8.68 -7.24 -19.18
CA LEU A 329 -9.66 -8.34 -19.28
C LEU A 329 -10.31 -8.41 -20.66
N ALA A 330 -10.80 -7.28 -21.19
CA ALA A 330 -11.41 -7.23 -22.51
C ALA A 330 -10.44 -7.67 -23.62
N LYS A 331 -9.19 -7.23 -23.56
CA LYS A 331 -8.12 -7.63 -24.48
C LYS A 331 -7.83 -9.14 -24.41
N ARG A 332 -7.80 -9.70 -23.21
CA ARG A 332 -7.63 -11.14 -22.99
C ARG A 332 -8.81 -11.92 -23.56
N PHE A 333 -10.04 -11.49 -23.29
CA PHE A 333 -11.25 -12.11 -23.81
C PHE A 333 -11.24 -12.11 -25.35
N ALA A 334 -10.95 -10.99 -25.98
CA ALA A 334 -10.86 -10.86 -27.43
C ALA A 334 -9.80 -11.83 -28.02
N ARG A 335 -8.64 -11.98 -27.38
CA ARG A 335 -7.60 -12.92 -27.82
C ARG A 335 -8.05 -14.39 -27.71
N LYS A 336 -8.76 -14.76 -26.64
CA LYS A 336 -9.27 -16.12 -26.44
C LYS A 336 -10.33 -16.51 -27.50
N HIS A 337 -11.08 -15.55 -28.01
CA HIS A 337 -12.19 -15.78 -28.96
C HIS A 337 -11.87 -15.28 -30.37
N ALA A 338 -10.64 -14.85 -30.64
CA ALA A 338 -10.20 -14.51 -31.97
C ALA A 338 -10.25 -15.78 -32.86
N PRO A 339 -10.84 -15.71 -34.05
CA PRO A 339 -10.78 -16.84 -34.99
C PRO A 339 -9.29 -17.14 -35.28
N PRO A 340 -8.92 -18.41 -35.48
CA PRO A 340 -7.58 -18.77 -35.85
C PRO A 340 -7.14 -17.92 -37.05
N PRO A 341 -5.90 -17.43 -37.11
CA PRO A 341 -5.42 -16.66 -38.26
C PRO A 341 -5.68 -17.46 -39.50
N ALA A 342 -6.48 -16.90 -40.45
CA ALA A 342 -6.73 -17.53 -41.73
C ALA A 342 -5.38 -17.94 -42.29
N ALA A 343 -5.21 -19.26 -42.51
CA ALA A 343 -3.96 -19.79 -43.08
C ALA A 343 -3.63 -18.90 -44.28
N ALA A 344 -2.48 -18.24 -44.22
CA ALA A 344 -2.07 -17.30 -45.27
C ALA A 344 -2.24 -18.00 -46.60
N ALA A 345 -3.29 -17.62 -47.34
CA ALA A 345 -3.49 -18.12 -48.69
C ALA A 345 -2.18 -17.85 -49.41
N LYS A 346 -1.53 -18.93 -49.86
CA LYS A 346 -0.29 -18.84 -50.65
C LYS A 346 -0.57 -17.84 -51.75
N ALA A 347 0.11 -16.68 -51.69
CA ALA A 347 0.02 -15.71 -52.77
C ALA A 347 0.25 -16.44 -54.09
N PRO A 348 -0.62 -16.24 -55.12
CA PRO A 348 -0.41 -16.89 -56.41
C PRO A 348 0.98 -16.51 -56.90
N SER A 349 1.78 -17.54 -57.20
CA SER A 349 3.11 -17.37 -57.77
C SER A 349 3.02 -16.47 -58.99
N LYS A 350 3.70 -15.33 -58.97
CA LYS A 350 3.89 -14.45 -60.13
C LYS A 350 4.39 -15.28 -61.33
N PRO A 351 3.75 -15.18 -62.51
CA PRO A 351 4.32 -15.80 -63.72
C PRO A 351 5.71 -15.29 -63.98
N ALA A 352 6.60 -16.22 -64.30
CA ALA A 352 8.01 -15.92 -64.62
C ALA A 352 8.07 -14.90 -65.77
N ALA A 353 8.76 -13.81 -65.56
CA ALA A 353 9.04 -12.82 -66.60
C ALA A 353 10.02 -13.41 -67.62
N PRO A 354 9.88 -13.12 -68.90
CA PRO A 354 10.76 -13.67 -69.93
C PRO A 354 12.20 -13.12 -69.78
N SER A 355 13.18 -14.01 -69.93
CA SER A 355 14.60 -13.75 -69.85
C SER A 355 15.06 -12.74 -70.91
N LYS A 356 15.64 -11.62 -70.47
CA LYS A 356 16.35 -10.68 -71.36
C LYS A 356 17.70 -11.25 -71.78
N PRO A 357 18.12 -11.06 -73.08
CA PRO A 357 19.43 -11.51 -73.56
C PRO A 357 20.60 -10.70 -72.95
N ALA A 358 21.71 -11.39 -72.79
CA ALA A 358 22.95 -10.85 -72.20
C ALA A 358 23.57 -9.70 -73.03
N PRO A 359 24.07 -8.65 -72.40
CA PRO A 359 24.83 -7.62 -73.12
C PRO A 359 26.28 -8.01 -73.33
N LYS A 360 26.75 -7.69 -74.53
CA LYS A 360 28.12 -7.89 -75.03
C LYS A 360 29.12 -7.06 -74.25
N ARG A 361 30.24 -7.68 -73.99
CA ARG A 361 31.50 -7.16 -73.46
C ARG A 361 32.06 -6.00 -74.27
N ALA A 362 32.32 -4.83 -73.70
CA ALA A 362 33.17 -3.80 -74.27
C ALA A 362 34.14 -3.26 -73.21
N SER A 363 35.33 -2.98 -73.64
CA SER A 363 36.57 -2.84 -72.95
C SER A 363 36.88 -1.47 -72.42
N LYS A 364 37.70 -1.49 -71.35
CA LYS A 364 38.77 -0.55 -70.96
C LYS A 364 38.57 0.97 -71.04
N GLY A 365 38.71 1.60 -69.91
CA GLY A 365 39.15 3.01 -69.80
C GLY A 365 39.56 3.31 -68.36
N GLN A 366 40.83 3.63 -68.21
CA GLN A 366 41.50 3.92 -66.94
C GLN A 366 41.24 5.35 -66.39
N PRO A 367 41.80 5.73 -65.25
CA PRO A 367 41.13 6.58 -64.22
C PRO A 367 41.52 8.05 -64.27
N LYS A 368 40.75 8.91 -63.65
CA LYS A 368 41.24 10.26 -63.27
C LYS A 368 40.87 10.56 -61.78
N SER A 369 41.94 10.86 -61.10
CA SER A 369 42.14 11.42 -59.80
C SER A 369 41.38 12.75 -59.56
N GLY A 370 40.93 13.02 -58.36
CA GLY A 370 40.50 14.34 -58.00
C GLY A 370 39.91 14.39 -56.59
N ALA A 371 40.76 14.34 -55.58
CA ALA A 371 40.43 14.64 -54.22
C ALA A 371 40.32 16.16 -53.99
N LYS A 372 39.28 16.64 -53.29
CA LYS A 372 39.36 17.87 -52.55
C LYS A 372 38.54 17.73 -51.23
N PRO A 373 39.08 18.20 -50.11
CA PRO A 373 38.51 18.02 -48.79
C PRO A 373 37.51 19.11 -48.45
N LYS A 374 36.49 18.77 -47.62
CA LYS A 374 35.59 19.72 -47.01
C LYS A 374 36.16 20.26 -45.70
N PRO A 375 35.89 21.52 -45.36
CA PRO A 375 36.44 22.14 -44.16
C PRO A 375 35.61 21.82 -42.89
N ALA A 376 36.33 21.79 -41.74
CA ALA A 376 35.86 21.57 -40.41
C ALA A 376 34.91 22.67 -39.91
N GLY A 377 33.78 22.28 -39.35
CA GLY A 377 32.84 23.17 -38.69
C GLY A 377 33.25 23.42 -37.24
N LYS A 378 33.18 24.68 -36.86
CA LYS A 378 33.63 25.30 -35.61
C LYS A 378 32.91 24.74 -34.37
N ALA A 379 33.67 24.47 -33.32
CA ALA A 379 33.21 24.22 -31.96
C ALA A 379 32.63 25.48 -31.32
N LYS A 380 31.53 25.35 -30.59
CA LYS A 380 30.99 26.38 -29.70
C LYS A 380 31.57 26.22 -28.28
N PRO A 381 31.85 27.33 -27.58
CA PRO A 381 32.47 27.30 -26.26
C PRO A 381 31.45 27.03 -25.13
N ALA A 382 31.95 26.42 -24.05
CA ALA A 382 31.25 26.16 -22.79
C ALA A 382 30.99 27.46 -22.01
N PRO A 383 29.90 27.55 -21.21
CA PRO A 383 29.66 28.67 -20.30
C PRO A 383 30.46 28.51 -19.01
N LYS A 384 31.06 29.62 -18.61
CA LYS A 384 31.84 29.84 -17.39
C LYS A 384 30.94 29.77 -16.13
N GLY A 385 31.51 29.19 -15.06
CA GLY A 385 30.91 29.14 -13.77
C GLY A 385 30.70 30.52 -13.12
N HIS A 386 29.70 30.61 -12.30
CA HIS A 386 29.48 31.72 -11.36
C HIS A 386 29.62 31.25 -9.92
N ALA A 387 30.25 32.14 -9.19
CA ALA A 387 30.85 32.02 -7.88
C ALA A 387 29.81 31.86 -6.73
N ALA A 388 30.33 31.29 -5.64
CA ALA A 388 29.76 31.14 -4.33
C ALA A 388 29.14 32.42 -3.76
N ALA A 389 27.93 32.31 -3.19
CA ALA A 389 27.35 33.32 -2.31
C ALA A 389 27.38 32.84 -0.86
N LYS A 390 27.89 33.73 -0.03
CA LYS A 390 28.15 33.63 1.42
C LYS A 390 26.86 33.46 2.24
N ALA A 391 26.93 32.64 3.28
CA ALA A 391 25.95 32.55 4.36
C ALA A 391 25.93 33.82 5.22
N PRO A 392 24.77 34.27 5.76
CA PRO A 392 24.70 35.28 6.77
C PRO A 392 24.79 34.68 8.19
N LYS A 393 25.67 35.24 8.99
CA LYS A 393 25.76 35.03 10.44
C LYS A 393 24.57 35.72 11.12
N GLY A 394 23.72 34.97 11.78
CA GLY A 394 22.68 35.51 12.68
C GLY A 394 23.18 35.55 14.11
N LYS A 395 23.07 36.73 14.71
CA LYS A 395 23.42 37.08 16.09
C LYS A 395 22.41 36.45 17.08
N GLY A 396 22.93 35.99 18.20
CA GLY A 396 22.15 35.58 19.36
C GLY A 396 21.45 36.74 20.06
N SER A 397 20.37 36.42 20.73
CA SER A 397 19.84 37.23 21.83
C SER A 397 19.18 36.29 22.84
N ALA A 398 19.80 36.21 23.99
CA ALA A 398 19.26 35.61 25.19
C ALA A 398 18.18 36.53 25.79
N HIS A 399 17.03 35.96 26.16
CA HIS A 399 16.17 36.57 27.16
C HIS A 399 15.63 35.50 28.10
N ALA A 400 16.23 35.47 29.28
CA ALA A 400 15.65 34.85 30.46
C ALA A 400 14.56 35.78 31.02
N ARG A 401 13.41 35.23 31.38
CA ARG A 401 12.59 35.76 32.48
C ARG A 401 11.73 34.65 33.10
N LYS A 402 11.93 34.57 34.42
CA LYS A 402 11.16 33.90 35.45
C LYS A 402 9.68 34.32 35.45
N ARG A 403 8.77 33.41 35.62
CA ARG A 403 7.86 33.16 36.75
C ARG A 403 7.10 31.89 36.52
#